data_a071135f9ae133371a8f2d670faa8d8a
#
_entry.id   a071135f9ae133371a8f2d670faa8d8a
#
_cell.length_a   1.000
_cell.length_b   1.000
_cell.length_c   1.000
_cell.angle_alpha   90.00
_cell.angle_beta   90.00
_cell.angle_gamma   90.00
#
_symmetry.space_group_name_H-M   'P 1'
#
loop_
_entity.id
_entity.type
_entity.pdbx_description
1 polymer ?
#
loop_
_entity_poly.entity_id
_entity_poly.type
_entity_poly.pdbx_seq_one_letter_code
_entity_poly.pdbx_strand_id
1 'polypeptide(L)'
;MTDRLFAVIGEDGRQAAAARALARAGCQVGGIGQIARAGYILLPMPLDDQMAGLLRAARPGAVALAGRPSERAARIAADAGVELVDYYARPELVIRNAIPTAEGCIGILLEKRPRTLWGARVGVTGYGPVGQALAPRLTALGARVTVAA
;
A
#
# COMPACT_ATOMS: atom_id res chain seq x y z
N MET A 1 -11.63 -19.64 19.63
CA MET A 1 -11.11 -18.26 19.44
C MET A 1 -10.11 -18.33 18.30
N THR A 2 -10.47 -17.77 17.17
CA THR A 2 -9.66 -17.82 15.95
C THR A 2 -8.34 -17.11 16.23
N ASP A 3 -7.26 -17.87 16.07
CA ASP A 3 -5.89 -17.42 16.30
C ASP A 3 -5.55 -16.29 15.32
N ARG A 4 -5.76 -15.04 15.73
CA ARG A 4 -5.51 -13.84 14.92
C ARG A 4 -4.03 -13.48 14.95
N LEU A 5 -3.18 -14.47 14.64
CA LEU A 5 -1.76 -14.23 14.48
C LEU A 5 -1.48 -13.73 13.06
N PHE A 6 -0.91 -12.53 12.98
CA PHE A 6 -0.41 -11.93 11.75
C PHE A 6 1.12 -12.02 11.70
N ALA A 7 1.66 -12.52 10.60
CA ALA A 7 3.06 -12.34 10.25
C ALA A 7 3.15 -11.12 9.34
N VAL A 8 3.75 -10.03 9.82
CA VAL A 8 3.99 -8.82 9.03
C VAL A 8 5.40 -8.86 8.47
N ILE A 9 5.52 -8.87 7.15
CA ILE A 9 6.77 -9.04 6.42
C ILE A 9 7.16 -7.72 5.78
N GLY A 10 8.43 -7.35 5.90
CA GLY A 10 9.00 -6.11 5.39
C GLY A 10 9.41 -5.15 6.51
N GLU A 11 10.34 -4.24 6.19
CA GLU A 11 11.00 -3.37 7.17
C GLU A 11 10.62 -1.88 6.99
N ASP A 12 9.76 -1.57 6.02
CA ASP A 12 9.39 -0.17 5.77
C ASP A 12 8.39 0.38 6.81
N GLY A 13 8.28 1.71 6.85
CA GLY A 13 7.40 2.40 7.80
C GLY A 13 5.91 2.02 7.67
N ARG A 14 5.47 1.55 6.50
CA ARG A 14 4.09 1.09 6.26
C ARG A 14 3.83 -0.22 6.99
N GLN A 15 4.76 -1.16 6.92
CA GLN A 15 4.68 -2.45 7.62
C GLN A 15 4.70 -2.24 9.14
N ALA A 16 5.59 -1.37 9.63
CA ALA A 16 5.61 -1.01 11.04
C ALA A 16 4.29 -0.35 11.50
N ALA A 17 3.70 0.52 10.67
CA ALA A 17 2.40 1.13 10.97
C ALA A 17 1.25 0.10 10.98
N ALA A 18 1.24 -0.82 10.00
CA ALA A 18 0.26 -1.89 9.94
C ALA A 18 0.37 -2.83 11.14
N ALA A 19 1.57 -3.22 11.54
CA ALA A 19 1.82 -4.03 12.72
C ALA A 19 1.25 -3.36 13.99
N ARG A 20 1.51 -2.06 14.17
CA ARG A 20 0.94 -1.30 15.30
C ARG A 20 -0.59 -1.23 15.26
N ALA A 21 -1.17 -1.04 14.07
CA ALA A 21 -2.63 -0.99 13.91
C ALA A 21 -3.29 -2.33 14.25
N LEU A 22 -2.71 -3.44 13.78
CA LEU A 22 -3.17 -4.79 14.09
C LEU A 22 -3.07 -5.10 15.59
N ALA A 23 -1.96 -4.74 16.22
CA ALA A 23 -1.79 -4.93 17.67
C ALA A 23 -2.83 -4.13 18.48
N ARG A 24 -3.12 -2.87 18.09
CA ARG A 24 -4.18 -2.06 18.71
C ARG A 24 -5.57 -2.66 18.51
N ALA A 25 -5.79 -3.39 17.42
CA ALA A 25 -7.03 -4.11 17.16
C ALA A 25 -7.13 -5.46 17.91
N GLY A 26 -6.16 -5.77 18.79
CA GLY A 26 -6.14 -6.99 19.59
C GLY A 26 -5.64 -8.23 18.86
N CYS A 27 -4.96 -8.07 17.71
CA CYS A 27 -4.34 -9.16 17.00
C CYS A 27 -2.95 -9.45 17.57
N GLN A 28 -2.54 -10.71 17.53
CA GLN A 28 -1.16 -11.10 17.75
C GLN A 28 -0.36 -10.75 16.50
N VAL A 29 0.81 -10.13 16.66
CA VAL A 29 1.64 -9.70 15.52
C VAL A 29 3.06 -10.21 15.73
N GLY A 30 3.61 -10.81 14.69
CA GLY A 30 4.99 -11.25 14.61
C GLY A 30 5.60 -10.94 13.26
N GLY A 31 6.88 -11.24 13.10
CA GLY A 31 7.61 -11.08 11.85
C GLY A 31 7.72 -12.41 11.08
N ILE A 32 8.71 -12.48 10.21
CA ILE A 32 8.97 -13.61 9.31
C ILE A 32 9.10 -14.96 10.08
N GLY A 33 9.65 -14.96 11.28
CA GLY A 33 9.78 -16.18 12.10
C GLY A 33 8.44 -16.80 12.53
N GLN A 34 7.32 -16.11 12.34
CA GLN A 34 5.98 -16.59 12.67
C GLN A 34 5.19 -17.09 11.43
N ILE A 35 5.79 -17.02 10.25
CA ILE A 35 5.06 -17.30 8.98
C ILE A 35 4.43 -18.70 8.95
N ALA A 36 5.12 -19.70 9.47
CA ALA A 36 4.65 -21.10 9.51
C ALA A 36 3.44 -21.32 10.44
N ARG A 37 3.20 -20.41 11.39
CA ARG A 37 2.12 -20.49 12.37
C ARG A 37 1.01 -19.47 12.14
N ALA A 38 1.31 -18.40 11.39
CA ALA A 38 0.39 -17.30 11.16
C ALA A 38 -0.84 -17.74 10.37
N GLY A 39 -2.02 -17.26 10.78
CA GLY A 39 -3.24 -17.39 10.00
C GLY A 39 -3.32 -16.36 8.90
N TYR A 40 -2.65 -15.24 9.11
CA TYR A 40 -2.60 -14.11 8.18
C TYR A 40 -1.17 -13.65 7.95
N ILE A 41 -0.83 -13.36 6.71
CA ILE A 41 0.51 -12.90 6.31
C ILE A 41 0.35 -11.59 5.56
N LEU A 42 0.88 -10.49 6.12
CA LEU A 42 0.89 -9.20 5.45
C LEU A 42 2.24 -9.01 4.75
N LEU A 43 2.19 -8.96 3.43
CA LEU A 43 3.35 -8.83 2.55
C LEU A 43 3.61 -7.37 2.18
N PRO A 44 4.86 -6.99 1.86
CA PRO A 44 5.19 -5.64 1.43
C PRO A 44 4.61 -5.30 0.05
N MET A 45 4.59 -4.02 -0.29
CA MET A 45 4.27 -3.50 -1.62
C MET A 45 5.39 -2.57 -2.10
N PRO A 46 6.00 -2.83 -3.26
CA PRO A 46 5.68 -3.93 -4.18
C PRO A 46 6.06 -5.30 -3.60
N LEU A 47 5.35 -6.33 -4.04
CA LEU A 47 5.70 -7.72 -3.74
C LEU A 47 6.58 -8.25 -4.87
N ASP A 48 7.84 -8.54 -4.58
CA ASP A 48 8.73 -9.24 -5.49
C ASP A 48 8.60 -10.77 -5.38
N ASP A 49 9.16 -11.48 -6.36
CA ASP A 49 9.07 -12.93 -6.42
C ASP A 49 9.85 -13.64 -5.30
N GLN A 50 10.90 -13.01 -4.77
CA GLN A 50 11.68 -13.56 -3.66
C GLN A 50 10.83 -13.53 -2.38
N MET A 51 10.19 -12.41 -2.11
CA MET A 51 9.28 -12.27 -0.98
C MET A 51 8.05 -13.17 -1.12
N ALA A 52 7.51 -13.33 -2.33
CA ALA A 52 6.44 -14.29 -2.60
C ALA A 52 6.87 -15.73 -2.27
N GLY A 53 8.14 -16.07 -2.49
CA GLY A 53 8.72 -17.36 -2.17
C GLY A 53 8.59 -17.76 -0.69
N LEU A 54 8.49 -16.79 0.22
CA LEU A 54 8.29 -17.02 1.65
C LEU A 54 6.96 -17.74 1.95
N LEU A 55 5.96 -17.61 1.07
CA LEU A 55 4.66 -18.28 1.22
C LEU A 55 4.78 -19.81 1.23
N ARG A 56 5.86 -20.37 0.68
CA ARG A 56 6.12 -21.82 0.76
C ARG A 56 6.33 -22.31 2.20
N ALA A 57 6.72 -21.44 3.11
CA ALA A 57 6.87 -21.74 4.53
C ALA A 57 5.59 -21.48 5.33
N ALA A 58 4.55 -20.93 4.70
CA ALA A 58 3.27 -20.68 5.36
C ALA A 58 2.50 -21.99 5.58
N ARG A 59 1.63 -22.00 6.59
CA ARG A 59 0.72 -23.13 6.78
C ARG A 59 -0.35 -23.14 5.67
N PRO A 60 -0.78 -24.31 5.18
CA PRO A 60 -1.92 -24.41 4.28
C PRO A 60 -3.17 -23.78 4.92
N GLY A 61 -3.97 -23.10 4.11
CA GLY A 61 -5.17 -22.38 4.56
C GLY A 61 -4.88 -21.03 5.23
N ALA A 62 -3.63 -20.54 5.25
CA ALA A 62 -3.33 -19.18 5.62
C ALA A 62 -3.82 -18.19 4.54
N VAL A 63 -4.08 -16.95 4.95
CA VAL A 63 -4.45 -15.85 4.05
C VAL A 63 -3.27 -14.88 3.94
N ALA A 64 -2.75 -14.72 2.74
CA ALA A 64 -1.71 -13.73 2.45
C ALA A 64 -2.34 -12.46 1.84
N LEU A 65 -1.97 -11.31 2.38
CA LEU A 65 -2.43 -10.00 1.96
C LEU A 65 -1.28 -9.29 1.26
N ALA A 66 -1.42 -9.01 -0.04
CA ALA A 66 -0.41 -8.35 -0.86
C ALA A 66 -1.01 -7.20 -1.66
N GLY A 67 -0.18 -6.24 -2.05
CA GLY A 67 -0.60 -5.19 -2.97
C GLY A 67 -0.07 -5.45 -4.38
N ARG A 68 -0.95 -5.59 -5.36
CA ARG A 68 -0.62 -5.85 -6.77
C ARG A 68 0.30 -7.06 -6.96
N PRO A 69 -0.07 -8.24 -6.47
CA PRO A 69 0.75 -9.44 -6.66
C PRO A 69 0.87 -9.78 -8.15
N SER A 70 2.04 -10.29 -8.55
CA SER A 70 2.25 -10.82 -9.89
C SER A 70 1.52 -12.15 -10.07
N GLU A 71 1.30 -12.58 -11.34
CA GLU A 71 0.78 -13.92 -11.62
C GLU A 71 1.67 -15.03 -11.05
N ARG A 72 2.99 -14.79 -11.00
CA ARG A 72 3.93 -15.72 -10.40
C ARG A 72 3.74 -15.83 -8.90
N ALA A 73 3.54 -14.69 -8.20
CA ALA A 73 3.22 -14.68 -6.77
C ALA A 73 1.91 -15.43 -6.49
N ALA A 74 0.90 -15.26 -7.34
CA ALA A 74 -0.37 -15.97 -7.23
C ALA A 74 -0.19 -17.49 -7.38
N ARG A 75 0.63 -17.93 -8.34
CA ARG A 75 0.97 -19.36 -8.50
C ARG A 75 1.70 -19.91 -7.28
N ILE A 76 2.71 -19.19 -6.77
CA ILE A 76 3.44 -19.61 -5.57
C ILE A 76 2.49 -19.78 -4.37
N ALA A 77 1.56 -18.83 -4.19
CA ALA A 77 0.57 -18.93 -3.12
C ALA A 77 -0.35 -20.15 -3.28
N ALA A 78 -0.86 -20.36 -4.49
CA ALA A 78 -1.73 -21.51 -4.81
C ALA A 78 -1.01 -22.85 -4.55
N ASP A 79 0.25 -22.99 -5.01
CA ASP A 79 1.07 -24.17 -4.79
C ASP A 79 1.34 -24.45 -3.30
N ALA A 80 1.39 -23.39 -2.50
CA ALA A 80 1.56 -23.48 -1.05
C ALA A 80 0.23 -23.70 -0.30
N GLY A 81 -0.91 -23.72 -0.99
CA GLY A 81 -2.24 -23.81 -0.36
C GLY A 81 -2.61 -22.57 0.44
N VAL A 82 -2.08 -21.40 0.06
CA VAL A 82 -2.31 -20.10 0.69
C VAL A 82 -3.27 -19.27 -0.16
N GLU A 83 -4.31 -18.72 0.45
CA GLU A 83 -5.18 -17.75 -0.20
C GLU A 83 -4.46 -16.42 -0.36
N LEU A 84 -4.31 -15.92 -1.59
CA LEU A 84 -3.68 -14.64 -1.86
C LEU A 84 -4.73 -13.58 -2.17
N VAL A 85 -4.82 -12.56 -1.32
CA VAL A 85 -5.76 -11.45 -1.45
C VAL A 85 -5.01 -10.18 -1.86
N ASP A 86 -5.40 -9.59 -2.99
CA ASP A 86 -4.91 -8.27 -3.39
C ASP A 86 -5.70 -7.18 -2.67
N TYR A 87 -5.10 -6.62 -1.61
CA TYR A 87 -5.72 -5.49 -0.90
C TYR A 87 -5.76 -4.21 -1.75
N TYR A 88 -4.92 -4.10 -2.79
CA TYR A 88 -4.90 -2.93 -3.66
C TYR A 88 -6.01 -2.95 -4.72
N ALA A 89 -6.69 -4.09 -4.90
CA ALA A 89 -7.91 -4.17 -5.71
C ALA A 89 -9.11 -3.49 -5.03
N ARG A 90 -8.99 -3.09 -3.76
CA ARG A 90 -10.07 -2.41 -3.02
C ARG A 90 -10.13 -0.92 -3.37
N PRO A 91 -11.24 -0.44 -3.97
CA PRO A 91 -11.36 0.97 -4.37
C PRO A 91 -11.16 1.96 -3.22
N GLU A 92 -11.63 1.62 -2.02
CA GLU A 92 -11.51 2.49 -0.84
C GLU A 92 -10.05 2.72 -0.44
N LEU A 93 -9.21 1.68 -0.58
CA LEU A 93 -7.78 1.82 -0.30
C LEU A 93 -7.11 2.70 -1.35
N VAL A 94 -7.43 2.50 -2.63
CA VAL A 94 -6.88 3.29 -3.75
C VAL A 94 -7.19 4.76 -3.58
N ILE A 95 -8.45 5.09 -3.26
CA ILE A 95 -8.89 6.48 -3.02
C ILE A 95 -8.16 7.07 -1.80
N ARG A 96 -8.10 6.35 -0.68
CA ARG A 96 -7.42 6.83 0.52
C ARG A 96 -5.91 7.00 0.32
N ASN A 97 -5.27 6.10 -0.43
CA ASN A 97 -3.84 6.18 -0.74
C ASN A 97 -3.50 7.33 -1.71
N ALA A 98 -4.47 7.80 -2.49
CA ALA A 98 -4.30 8.95 -3.36
C ALA A 98 -4.04 10.25 -2.59
N ILE A 99 -4.57 10.37 -1.37
CA ILE A 99 -4.41 11.57 -0.53
C ILE A 99 -2.94 11.79 -0.16
N PRO A 100 -2.24 10.88 0.55
CA PRO A 100 -0.83 11.08 0.89
C PRO A 100 0.06 11.15 -0.34
N THR A 101 -0.31 10.50 -1.44
CA THR A 101 0.41 10.62 -2.72
C THR A 101 0.31 12.04 -3.28
N ALA A 102 -0.88 12.64 -3.26
CA ALA A 102 -1.08 14.03 -3.69
C ALA A 102 -0.32 15.03 -2.78
N GLU A 103 -0.32 14.79 -1.47
CA GLU A 103 0.44 15.60 -0.51
C GLU A 103 1.96 15.47 -0.75
N GLY A 104 2.45 14.27 -1.01
CA GLY A 104 3.85 14.04 -1.40
C GLY A 104 4.22 14.77 -2.70
N CYS A 105 3.35 14.78 -3.71
CA CYS A 105 3.56 15.56 -4.94
C CYS A 105 3.68 17.07 -4.63
N ILE A 106 2.84 17.59 -3.75
CA ILE A 106 2.91 19.00 -3.35
C ILE A 106 4.23 19.27 -2.61
N GLY A 107 4.64 18.39 -1.70
CA GLY A 107 5.91 18.48 -1.00
C GLY A 107 7.10 18.56 -1.95
N ILE A 108 7.14 17.68 -2.96
CA ILE A 108 8.17 17.69 -4.01
C ILE A 108 8.13 18.98 -4.81
N LEU A 109 6.95 19.48 -5.18
CA LEU A 109 6.81 20.74 -5.90
C LEU A 109 7.37 21.91 -5.10
N LEU A 110 7.07 21.99 -3.81
CA LEU A 110 7.57 23.04 -2.92
C LEU A 110 9.08 22.96 -2.72
N GLU A 111 9.63 21.74 -2.62
CA GLU A 111 11.07 21.51 -2.48
C GLU A 111 11.85 21.83 -3.76
N LYS A 112 11.34 21.38 -4.91
CA LYS A 112 12.09 21.46 -6.19
C LYS A 112 11.91 22.79 -6.92
N ARG A 113 10.91 23.59 -6.57
CA ARG A 113 10.66 24.89 -7.21
C ARG A 113 11.26 26.03 -6.39
N PRO A 114 12.00 26.97 -7.04
CA PRO A 114 12.49 28.16 -6.37
C PRO A 114 11.42 29.25 -6.22
N ARG A 115 10.14 28.96 -6.52
CA ARG A 115 9.03 29.92 -6.52
C ARG A 115 7.82 29.33 -5.80
N THR A 116 7.00 30.19 -5.21
CA THR A 116 5.72 29.80 -4.60
C THR A 116 4.75 29.12 -5.58
N LEU A 117 3.86 28.30 -5.06
CA LEU A 117 2.74 27.72 -5.84
C LEU A 117 1.61 28.75 -6.05
N TRP A 118 1.50 29.75 -5.18
CA TRP A 118 0.51 30.82 -5.33
C TRP A 118 0.71 31.55 -6.67
N GLY A 119 -0.36 31.66 -7.47
CA GLY A 119 -0.34 32.24 -8.81
C GLY A 119 0.36 31.39 -9.89
N ALA A 120 0.96 30.26 -9.53
CA ALA A 120 1.62 29.37 -10.50
C ALA A 120 0.61 28.68 -11.40
N ARG A 121 0.98 28.48 -12.67
CA ARG A 121 0.23 27.60 -13.60
C ARG A 121 0.73 26.17 -13.44
N VAL A 122 -0.18 25.25 -13.13
CA VAL A 122 0.13 23.83 -12.91
C VAL A 122 -0.77 22.98 -13.81
N GLY A 123 -0.14 22.15 -14.65
CA GLY A 123 -0.84 21.12 -15.42
C GLY A 123 -0.86 19.80 -14.65
N VAL A 124 -2.03 19.17 -14.54
CA VAL A 124 -2.21 17.82 -14.01
C VAL A 124 -2.63 16.93 -15.18
N THR A 125 -1.77 15.96 -15.54
CA THR A 125 -2.07 14.99 -16.60
C THR A 125 -2.69 13.74 -15.98
N GLY A 126 -3.92 13.42 -16.40
CA GLY A 126 -4.73 12.35 -15.82
C GLY A 126 -5.61 12.81 -14.65
N TYR A 127 -6.85 12.31 -14.63
CA TYR A 127 -7.84 12.63 -13.60
C TYR A 127 -8.32 11.39 -12.84
N GLY A 128 -7.41 10.44 -12.63
CA GLY A 128 -7.62 9.31 -11.72
C GLY A 128 -7.60 9.74 -10.24
N PRO A 129 -7.63 8.80 -9.30
CA PRO A 129 -7.72 9.10 -7.86
C PRO A 129 -6.68 10.12 -7.37
N VAL A 130 -5.44 10.04 -7.85
CA VAL A 130 -4.37 10.99 -7.47
C VAL A 130 -4.65 12.38 -8.07
N GLY A 131 -4.99 12.47 -9.35
CA GLY A 131 -5.32 13.74 -10.00
C GLY A 131 -6.51 14.44 -9.33
N GLN A 132 -7.55 13.68 -8.97
CA GLN A 132 -8.72 14.15 -8.25
C GLN A 132 -8.38 14.65 -6.84
N ALA A 133 -7.42 13.99 -6.15
CA ALA A 133 -6.96 14.44 -4.84
C ALA A 133 -6.02 15.66 -4.94
N LEU A 134 -5.19 15.75 -6.00
CA LEU A 134 -4.15 16.75 -6.16
C LEU A 134 -4.69 18.10 -6.65
N ALA A 135 -5.54 18.10 -7.68
CA ALA A 135 -6.01 19.33 -8.33
C ALA A 135 -6.68 20.31 -7.35
N PRO A 136 -7.66 19.92 -6.52
CA PRO A 136 -8.28 20.82 -5.56
C PRO A 136 -7.31 21.34 -4.49
N ARG A 137 -6.33 20.53 -4.08
CA ARG A 137 -5.30 20.94 -3.10
C ARG A 137 -4.38 22.01 -3.68
N LEU A 138 -3.94 21.84 -4.92
CA LEU A 138 -3.14 22.86 -5.63
C LEU A 138 -3.93 24.15 -5.82
N THR A 139 -5.21 24.05 -6.15
CA THR A 139 -6.09 25.22 -6.26
C THR A 139 -6.23 25.95 -4.92
N ALA A 140 -6.40 25.22 -3.81
CA ALA A 140 -6.46 25.78 -2.47
C ALA A 140 -5.16 26.49 -2.06
N LEU A 141 -4.01 26.05 -2.59
CA LEU A 141 -2.72 26.73 -2.44
C LEU A 141 -2.57 27.95 -3.37
N GLY A 142 -3.61 28.34 -4.10
CA GLY A 142 -3.66 29.50 -4.97
C GLY A 142 -3.03 29.27 -6.36
N ALA A 143 -2.76 28.03 -6.74
CA ALA A 143 -2.30 27.71 -8.10
C ALA A 143 -3.46 27.79 -9.11
N ARG A 144 -3.12 28.13 -10.37
CA ARG A 144 -4.04 28.03 -11.52
C ARG A 144 -3.87 26.64 -12.13
N VAL A 145 -4.80 25.76 -11.83
CA VAL A 145 -4.71 24.34 -12.21
C VAL A 145 -5.46 24.08 -13.52
N THR A 146 -4.80 23.40 -14.45
CA THR A 146 -5.41 22.83 -15.65
C THR A 146 -5.30 21.32 -15.59
N VAL A 147 -6.39 20.60 -15.79
CA VAL A 147 -6.41 19.14 -15.84
C VAL A 147 -6.61 18.67 -17.28
N ALA A 148 -5.74 17.78 -17.74
CA ALA A 148 -5.88 17.06 -18.99
C ALA A 148 -6.16 15.58 -18.65
N ALA A 149 -7.36 15.08 -19.01
CA ALA A 149 -7.80 13.72 -18.80
C ALA A 149 -7.73 12.91 -20.09
#